data_86303db1cd74f764b23eb3eca28e8ca9
#
_entry.id   86303db1cd74f764b23eb3eca28e8ca9
#
_cell.length_a   1.000
_cell.length_b   1.000
_cell.length_c   1.000
_cell.angle_alpha   90.00
_cell.angle_beta   90.00
_cell.angle_gamma   90.00
#
_symmetry.space_group_name_H-M   'P 1'
#
loop_
_entity.id
_entity.type
_entity.pdbx_description
1 polymer ?
#
loop_
_entity_poly.entity_id
_entity_poly.type
_entity_poly.pdbx_seq_one_letter_code
_entity_poly.pdbx_strand_id
1 'polypeptide(L)'
;MKILFCSDPLNNKAVDMEYEQEYKCARKLGMDVHLISLESLLDGELTTAVKRVPAFEAPERFIYRGWMLKPHDYEQLYHTLERKNVVLINSPAEYRNGHYFPYSYEAIKQATPQSIWLEMKELSNGFDILFEKMRIFENKPVIVKDYVKSRKHEWEEACYIPDASDKHRVLKVLRNFIDRQGSELNGGIVIREFIQLEQLTRHPKSGMPLSNEYRLFFLHHKLIACTEYWDEAVYQQGITDLDSFTELAKGVASPFFTMDIAKTASGEWTVIEIGDGQVSGLPSHTDMEHFYKSIL
;
A
#
# COMPACT_ATOMS: atom_id res chain seq x y z
N MET A 1 10.33 8.88 18.76
CA MET A 1 9.37 7.88 18.24
C MET A 1 9.91 6.48 18.53
N LYS A 2 9.05 5.50 18.89
CA LYS A 2 9.43 4.11 19.12
C LYS A 2 8.98 3.26 17.93
N ILE A 3 9.65 2.15 17.65
CA ILE A 3 9.34 1.32 16.50
C ILE A 3 8.91 -0.08 16.95
N LEU A 4 7.89 -0.61 16.29
CA LEU A 4 7.34 -1.92 16.51
C LEU A 4 7.55 -2.77 15.25
N PHE A 5 8.40 -3.80 15.33
CA PHE A 5 8.65 -4.74 14.24
C PHE A 5 7.95 -6.08 14.46
N CYS A 6 7.75 -6.84 13.39
CA CYS A 6 7.39 -8.25 13.49
C CYS A 6 8.60 -9.08 13.94
N SER A 7 8.38 -10.05 14.80
CA SER A 7 9.38 -11.04 15.15
C SER A 7 9.49 -12.14 14.10
N ASP A 8 10.62 -12.81 14.06
CA ASP A 8 10.80 -14.03 13.27
C ASP A 8 9.79 -15.12 13.72
N PRO A 9 9.13 -15.81 12.79
CA PRO A 9 8.11 -16.83 13.11
C PRO A 9 8.61 -17.99 14.00
N LEU A 10 9.87 -18.35 13.84
CA LEU A 10 10.49 -19.47 14.57
C LEU A 10 11.23 -19.01 15.84
N ASN A 11 11.55 -17.72 15.92
CA ASN A 11 12.28 -17.13 17.04
C ASN A 11 11.73 -15.77 17.43
N ASN A 12 10.74 -15.73 18.27
CA ASN A 12 10.09 -14.51 18.71
C ASN A 12 10.99 -13.51 19.49
N LYS A 13 12.29 -13.82 19.66
CA LYS A 13 13.32 -12.92 20.23
C LYS A 13 14.12 -12.20 19.15
N ALA A 14 14.08 -12.68 17.93
CA ALA A 14 14.70 -12.05 16.76
C ALA A 14 13.66 -11.27 15.97
N VAL A 15 14.09 -10.27 15.22
CA VAL A 15 13.25 -9.58 14.23
C VAL A 15 13.10 -10.49 13.01
N ASP A 16 11.97 -10.37 12.31
CA ASP A 16 11.75 -11.00 11.00
C ASP A 16 12.88 -10.59 10.03
N MET A 17 13.36 -11.55 9.25
CA MET A 17 14.51 -11.40 8.36
C MET A 17 14.31 -10.27 7.32
N GLU A 18 13.09 -10.07 6.84
CA GLU A 18 12.75 -9.00 5.89
C GLU A 18 12.98 -7.60 6.49
N TYR A 19 12.84 -7.45 7.80
CA TYR A 19 13.01 -6.17 8.49
C TYR A 19 14.36 -6.05 9.23
N GLU A 20 15.27 -7.02 9.06
CA GLU A 20 16.52 -7.07 9.82
C GLU A 20 17.40 -5.82 9.62
N GLN A 21 17.46 -5.31 8.38
CA GLN A 21 18.26 -4.13 8.07
C GLN A 21 17.65 -2.86 8.68
N GLU A 22 16.33 -2.70 8.58
CA GLU A 22 15.60 -1.59 9.20
C GLU A 22 15.76 -1.62 10.73
N TYR A 23 15.61 -2.79 11.34
CA TYR A 23 15.79 -3.01 12.77
C TYR A 23 17.22 -2.63 13.23
N LYS A 24 18.26 -3.07 12.51
CA LYS A 24 19.65 -2.74 12.81
C LYS A 24 19.92 -1.23 12.70
N CYS A 25 19.35 -0.59 11.67
CA CYS A 25 19.47 0.85 11.47
C CYS A 25 18.82 1.64 12.61
N ALA A 26 17.55 1.31 12.94
CA ALA A 26 16.85 1.95 14.05
C ALA A 26 17.59 1.80 15.38
N ARG A 27 18.10 0.60 15.67
CA ARG A 27 18.94 0.33 16.88
C ARG A 27 20.22 1.15 16.89
N LYS A 28 20.93 1.23 15.76
CA LYS A 28 22.17 2.04 15.62
C LYS A 28 21.91 3.52 15.91
N LEU A 29 20.74 4.02 15.54
CA LEU A 29 20.30 5.39 15.81
C LEU A 29 19.79 5.61 17.26
N GLY A 30 19.83 4.59 18.10
CA GLY A 30 19.40 4.67 19.50
C GLY A 30 17.89 4.66 19.70
N MET A 31 17.13 4.28 18.67
CA MET A 31 15.66 4.18 18.78
C MET A 31 15.25 3.02 19.70
N ASP A 32 14.17 3.23 20.44
CA ASP A 32 13.55 2.18 21.24
C ASP A 32 12.71 1.29 20.33
N VAL A 33 13.09 0.01 20.23
CA VAL A 33 12.48 -0.95 19.30
C VAL A 33 11.92 -2.15 20.05
N HIS A 34 10.73 -2.57 19.66
CA HIS A 34 10.00 -3.69 20.25
C HIS A 34 9.55 -4.68 19.18
N LEU A 35 9.19 -5.89 19.59
CA LEU A 35 8.76 -6.95 18.69
C LEU A 35 7.35 -7.45 19.04
N ILE A 36 6.56 -7.76 18.00
CA ILE A 36 5.30 -8.49 18.10
C ILE A 36 5.38 -9.80 17.32
N SER A 37 4.57 -10.79 17.71
CA SER A 37 4.36 -12.00 16.89
C SER A 37 3.21 -11.77 15.93
N LEU A 38 3.52 -11.79 14.63
CA LEU A 38 2.52 -11.70 13.57
C LEU A 38 1.61 -12.92 13.56
N GLU A 39 2.18 -14.12 13.70
CA GLU A 39 1.45 -15.38 13.69
C GLU A 39 0.39 -15.38 14.80
N SER A 40 0.81 -15.07 16.05
CA SER A 40 -0.12 -14.99 17.18
C SER A 40 -1.22 -13.95 16.97
N LEU A 41 -0.91 -12.83 16.27
CA LEU A 41 -1.91 -11.82 15.92
C LEU A 41 -2.96 -12.38 14.94
N LEU A 42 -2.50 -13.04 13.87
CA LEU A 42 -3.37 -13.61 12.83
C LEU A 42 -4.19 -14.80 13.35
N ASP A 43 -3.67 -15.54 14.34
CA ASP A 43 -4.37 -16.62 15.04
C ASP A 43 -5.36 -16.11 16.12
N GLY A 44 -5.45 -14.78 16.30
CA GLY A 44 -6.33 -14.16 17.30
C GLY A 44 -5.81 -14.21 18.73
N GLU A 45 -4.58 -14.65 18.94
CA GLU A 45 -3.90 -14.71 20.26
C GLU A 45 -3.32 -13.34 20.65
N LEU A 46 -4.15 -12.32 20.72
CA LEU A 46 -3.75 -10.93 20.82
C LEU A 46 -2.80 -10.62 21.99
N THR A 47 -3.04 -11.23 23.16
CA THR A 47 -2.18 -11.04 24.35
C THR A 47 -0.79 -11.63 24.10
N THR A 48 -0.71 -12.78 23.46
CA THR A 48 0.54 -13.43 23.07
C THR A 48 1.29 -12.59 22.04
N ALA A 49 0.58 -12.09 21.06
CA ALA A 49 1.14 -11.25 19.98
C ALA A 49 1.95 -10.05 20.53
N VAL A 50 1.42 -9.35 21.54
CA VAL A 50 2.05 -8.14 22.11
C VAL A 50 2.78 -8.41 23.45
N LYS A 51 3.05 -9.65 23.80
CA LYS A 51 3.64 -10.03 25.10
C LYS A 51 4.98 -9.33 25.38
N ARG A 52 5.76 -9.05 24.32
CA ARG A 52 7.09 -8.44 24.44
C ARG A 52 7.08 -6.92 24.47
N VAL A 53 5.94 -6.31 24.20
CA VAL A 53 5.78 -4.87 24.30
C VAL A 53 5.46 -4.53 25.75
N PRO A 54 6.26 -3.69 26.43
CA PRO A 54 5.97 -3.29 27.82
C PRO A 54 4.69 -2.45 27.89
N ALA A 55 4.10 -2.38 29.07
CA ALA A 55 3.11 -1.36 29.37
C ALA A 55 3.83 -0.09 29.83
N PHE A 56 3.31 1.06 29.43
CA PHE A 56 3.85 2.37 29.78
C PHE A 56 2.93 3.08 30.79
N GLU A 57 3.49 4.00 31.57
CA GLU A 57 2.71 4.80 32.53
C GLU A 57 1.84 5.86 31.83
N ALA A 58 2.31 6.36 30.68
CA ALA A 58 1.61 7.33 29.84
C ALA A 58 1.59 6.87 28.38
N PRO A 59 0.68 7.41 27.54
CA PRO A 59 0.62 7.07 26.12
C PRO A 59 1.94 7.37 25.40
N GLU A 60 2.49 6.34 24.73
CA GLU A 60 3.72 6.39 23.97
C GLU A 60 3.42 6.16 22.49
N ARG A 61 4.01 6.97 21.61
CA ARG A 61 3.79 6.88 20.18
C ARG A 61 4.77 5.91 19.52
N PHE A 62 4.20 5.00 18.72
CA PHE A 62 4.91 3.97 17.98
C PHE A 62 4.61 4.05 16.48
N ILE A 63 5.60 3.66 15.68
CA ILE A 63 5.39 3.31 14.28
C ILE A 63 5.50 1.80 14.17
N TYR A 64 4.50 1.16 13.60
CA TYR A 64 4.56 -0.22 13.18
C TYR A 64 5.37 -0.32 11.88
N ARG A 65 6.39 -1.16 11.84
CA ARG A 65 7.13 -1.52 10.62
C ARG A 65 7.09 -3.02 10.47
N GLY A 66 6.17 -3.49 9.63
CA GLY A 66 5.91 -4.92 9.52
C GLY A 66 5.03 -5.25 8.30
N TRP A 67 4.62 -6.51 8.26
CA TRP A 67 3.79 -7.03 7.20
C TRP A 67 2.42 -6.34 7.14
N MET A 68 1.91 -6.24 5.92
CA MET A 68 0.58 -5.71 5.65
C MET A 68 -0.49 -6.53 6.37
N LEU A 69 -1.38 -5.85 7.09
CA LEU A 69 -2.48 -6.46 7.84
C LEU A 69 -3.81 -6.15 7.15
N LYS A 70 -4.78 -7.07 7.23
CA LYS A 70 -6.17 -6.69 6.92
C LYS A 70 -6.62 -5.64 7.95
N PRO A 71 -7.52 -4.70 7.58
CA PRO A 71 -7.95 -3.64 8.51
C PRO A 71 -8.46 -4.15 9.85
N HIS A 72 -9.14 -5.29 9.87
CA HIS A 72 -9.60 -5.92 11.11
C HIS A 72 -8.44 -6.33 12.03
N ASP A 73 -7.41 -6.97 11.48
CA ASP A 73 -6.25 -7.43 12.25
C ASP A 73 -5.43 -6.25 12.78
N TYR A 74 -5.31 -5.18 11.96
CA TYR A 74 -4.69 -3.94 12.40
C TYR A 74 -5.47 -3.27 13.55
N GLU A 75 -6.81 -3.23 13.47
CA GLU A 75 -7.66 -2.70 14.53
C GLU A 75 -7.52 -3.50 15.83
N GLN A 76 -7.46 -4.83 15.75
CA GLN A 76 -7.21 -5.68 16.92
C GLN A 76 -5.83 -5.41 17.54
N LEU A 77 -4.79 -5.30 16.72
CA LEU A 77 -3.44 -4.94 17.18
C LEU A 77 -3.46 -3.57 17.88
N TYR A 78 -4.05 -2.55 17.24
CA TYR A 78 -4.14 -1.19 17.74
C TYR A 78 -4.77 -1.15 19.12
N HIS A 79 -5.97 -1.70 19.30
CA HIS A 79 -6.68 -1.70 20.57
C HIS A 79 -6.02 -2.58 21.66
N THR A 80 -5.28 -3.62 21.25
CA THR A 80 -4.51 -4.43 22.21
C THR A 80 -3.30 -3.66 22.74
N LEU A 81 -2.66 -2.89 21.89
CA LEU A 81 -1.54 -2.01 22.24
C LEU A 81 -2.00 -0.81 23.10
N GLU A 82 -3.17 -0.22 22.81
CA GLU A 82 -3.74 0.87 23.65
C GLU A 82 -3.87 0.48 25.11
N ARG A 83 -4.21 -0.79 25.42
CA ARG A 83 -4.28 -1.30 26.80
C ARG A 83 -2.93 -1.28 27.53
N LYS A 84 -1.84 -1.08 26.80
CA LYS A 84 -0.48 -0.93 27.30
C LYS A 84 0.03 0.51 27.22
N ASN A 85 -0.84 1.47 26.93
CA ASN A 85 -0.49 2.86 26.63
C ASN A 85 0.45 3.00 25.42
N VAL A 86 0.32 2.14 24.42
CA VAL A 86 1.03 2.21 23.13
C VAL A 86 0.04 2.65 22.06
N VAL A 87 0.32 3.77 21.41
CA VAL A 87 -0.52 4.36 20.37
C VAL A 87 0.25 4.32 19.04
N LEU A 88 -0.26 3.55 18.09
CA LEU A 88 0.33 3.55 16.74
C LEU A 88 0.05 4.89 16.05
N ILE A 89 0.98 5.32 15.18
CA ILE A 89 0.91 6.61 14.51
C ILE A 89 -0.35 6.77 13.66
N ASN A 90 -0.75 5.71 12.97
CA ASN A 90 -2.00 5.67 12.22
C ASN A 90 -3.06 4.97 13.09
N SER A 91 -4.20 5.61 13.30
CA SER A 91 -5.39 4.97 13.86
C SER A 91 -5.94 3.92 12.89
N PRO A 92 -6.84 3.01 13.30
CA PRO A 92 -7.46 2.04 12.39
C PRO A 92 -8.16 2.67 11.18
N ALA A 93 -8.77 3.85 11.37
CA ALA A 93 -9.39 4.60 10.27
C ALA A 93 -8.34 5.15 9.29
N GLU A 94 -7.26 5.72 9.79
CA GLU A 94 -6.15 6.25 8.99
C GLU A 94 -5.38 5.15 8.26
N TYR A 95 -5.15 4.00 8.91
CA TYR A 95 -4.59 2.81 8.28
C TYR A 95 -5.44 2.37 7.09
N ARG A 96 -6.76 2.25 7.27
CA ARG A 96 -7.70 1.88 6.21
C ARG A 96 -7.71 2.92 5.07
N ASN A 97 -7.63 4.21 5.39
CA ASN A 97 -7.56 5.30 4.40
C ASN A 97 -6.29 5.22 3.55
N GLY A 98 -5.16 4.91 4.14
CA GLY A 98 -3.91 4.69 3.41
C GLY A 98 -3.86 3.34 2.67
N HIS A 99 -4.59 2.35 3.17
CA HIS A 99 -4.48 0.98 2.67
C HIS A 99 -5.50 0.63 1.57
N TYR A 100 -6.73 1.15 1.65
CA TYR A 100 -7.80 0.85 0.71
C TYR A 100 -8.01 1.99 -0.28
N PHE A 101 -7.76 1.73 -1.56
CA PHE A 101 -7.83 2.70 -2.67
C PHE A 101 -9.08 3.60 -2.65
N PRO A 102 -10.33 3.12 -2.43
CA PRO A 102 -11.50 3.98 -2.43
C PRO A 102 -11.46 5.11 -1.42
N TYR A 103 -10.81 4.91 -0.27
CA TYR A 103 -10.80 5.91 0.80
C TYR A 103 -9.77 7.03 0.58
N SER A 104 -8.72 6.78 -0.21
CA SER A 104 -7.74 7.79 -0.58
C SER A 104 -8.04 8.47 -1.93
N TYR A 105 -8.95 7.91 -2.74
CA TYR A 105 -9.19 8.35 -4.11
C TYR A 105 -9.55 9.83 -4.23
N GLU A 106 -10.44 10.35 -3.40
CA GLU A 106 -10.86 11.76 -3.47
C GLU A 106 -9.69 12.74 -3.27
N ALA A 107 -8.71 12.38 -2.45
CA ALA A 107 -7.52 13.20 -2.24
C ALA A 107 -6.60 13.27 -3.47
N ILE A 108 -6.63 12.25 -4.33
CA ILE A 108 -5.69 12.11 -5.46
C ILE A 108 -6.38 12.11 -6.83
N LYS A 109 -7.71 12.22 -6.90
CA LYS A 109 -8.49 12.00 -8.13
C LYS A 109 -8.10 12.88 -9.32
N GLN A 110 -7.51 14.04 -9.08
CA GLN A 110 -7.06 14.95 -10.13
C GLN A 110 -5.70 14.54 -10.73
N ALA A 111 -4.96 13.70 -10.03
CA ALA A 111 -3.61 13.26 -10.41
C ALA A 111 -3.49 11.74 -10.60
N THR A 112 -4.61 11.01 -10.60
CA THR A 112 -4.65 9.54 -10.72
C THR A 112 -5.64 9.17 -11.83
N PRO A 113 -5.46 8.04 -12.55
CA PRO A 113 -6.40 7.57 -13.55
C PRO A 113 -7.81 7.43 -13.01
N GLN A 114 -8.79 7.75 -13.86
CA GLN A 114 -10.20 7.64 -13.52
C GLN A 114 -10.52 6.23 -13.03
N SER A 115 -11.27 6.14 -11.93
CA SER A 115 -11.54 4.87 -11.27
C SER A 115 -12.98 4.83 -10.73
N ILE A 116 -13.55 3.64 -10.74
CA ILE A 116 -14.80 3.33 -10.03
C ILE A 116 -14.57 2.11 -9.14
N TRP A 117 -15.43 1.93 -8.17
CA TRP A 117 -15.39 0.73 -7.32
C TRP A 117 -16.78 0.30 -6.89
N LEU A 118 -16.86 -0.97 -6.49
CA LEU A 118 -18.03 -1.60 -5.90
C LEU A 118 -17.61 -2.49 -4.74
N GLU A 119 -18.39 -2.49 -3.68
CA GLU A 119 -18.25 -3.50 -2.63
C GLU A 119 -18.75 -4.87 -3.14
N MET A 120 -18.20 -5.95 -2.60
CA MET A 120 -18.62 -7.30 -3.03
C MET A 120 -20.12 -7.55 -2.86
N LYS A 121 -20.74 -6.94 -1.83
CA LYS A 121 -22.20 -7.03 -1.63
C LYS A 121 -23.02 -6.39 -2.77
N GLU A 122 -22.50 -5.37 -3.45
CA GLU A 122 -23.18 -4.72 -4.58
C GLU A 122 -23.17 -5.64 -5.81
N LEU A 123 -22.12 -6.44 -5.98
CA LEU A 123 -21.97 -7.40 -7.08
C LEU A 123 -22.80 -8.68 -6.89
N SER A 124 -23.19 -9.01 -5.66
CA SER A 124 -23.99 -10.21 -5.36
C SER A 124 -25.39 -10.19 -6.00
N ASN A 125 -25.91 -8.99 -6.30
CA ASN A 125 -27.21 -8.79 -6.95
C ASN A 125 -27.13 -8.71 -8.48
N GLY A 126 -25.96 -8.97 -9.07
CA GLY A 126 -25.72 -8.89 -10.51
C GLY A 126 -24.76 -7.77 -10.90
N PHE A 127 -24.48 -7.66 -12.20
CA PHE A 127 -23.47 -6.76 -12.73
C PHE A 127 -24.03 -5.45 -13.35
N ASP A 128 -25.35 -5.22 -13.26
CA ASP A 128 -25.95 -4.05 -13.92
C ASP A 128 -25.41 -2.73 -13.36
N ILE A 129 -25.26 -2.63 -12.04
CA ILE A 129 -24.68 -1.46 -11.39
C ILE A 129 -23.21 -1.23 -11.80
N LEU A 130 -22.46 -2.31 -12.03
CA LEU A 130 -21.08 -2.21 -12.55
C LEU A 130 -21.09 -1.58 -13.94
N PHE A 131 -21.92 -2.10 -14.86
CA PHE A 131 -21.99 -1.57 -16.22
C PHE A 131 -22.52 -0.14 -16.28
N GLU A 132 -23.41 0.26 -15.38
CA GLU A 132 -23.82 1.65 -15.25
C GLU A 132 -22.64 2.56 -14.87
N LYS A 133 -21.90 2.20 -13.83
CA LYS A 133 -20.71 2.95 -13.39
C LYS A 133 -19.62 2.95 -14.46
N MET A 134 -19.43 1.86 -15.20
CA MET A 134 -18.39 1.73 -16.23
C MET A 134 -18.61 2.61 -17.46
N ARG A 135 -19.79 3.18 -17.67
CA ARG A 135 -20.07 4.09 -18.82
C ARG A 135 -19.10 5.25 -18.94
N ILE A 136 -18.49 5.68 -17.82
CA ILE A 136 -17.52 6.78 -17.80
C ILE A 136 -16.23 6.47 -18.57
N PHE A 137 -15.92 5.18 -18.76
CA PHE A 137 -14.71 4.76 -19.49
C PHE A 137 -14.93 4.67 -21.01
N GLU A 138 -16.20 4.68 -21.46
CA GLU A 138 -16.55 4.47 -22.88
C GLU A 138 -15.92 3.17 -23.41
N ASN A 139 -15.08 3.25 -24.45
CA ASN A 139 -14.34 2.12 -25.02
C ASN A 139 -12.86 2.10 -24.63
N LYS A 140 -12.48 2.89 -23.62
CA LYS A 140 -11.09 2.92 -23.14
C LYS A 140 -10.66 1.60 -22.50
N PRO A 141 -9.37 1.27 -22.54
CA PRO A 141 -8.84 0.14 -21.80
C PRO A 141 -8.86 0.41 -20.29
N VAL A 142 -9.13 -0.64 -19.51
CA VAL A 142 -9.19 -0.58 -18.05
C VAL A 142 -8.47 -1.76 -17.41
N ILE A 143 -8.14 -1.65 -16.14
CA ILE A 143 -7.63 -2.73 -15.30
C ILE A 143 -8.57 -3.03 -14.15
N VAL A 144 -8.56 -4.29 -13.72
CA VAL A 144 -9.27 -4.79 -12.54
C VAL A 144 -8.28 -4.98 -11.40
N LYS A 145 -8.65 -4.52 -10.22
CA LYS A 145 -7.96 -4.80 -8.95
C LYS A 145 -8.98 -4.92 -7.81
N ASP A 146 -8.57 -5.46 -6.67
CA ASP A 146 -9.32 -5.24 -5.43
C ASP A 146 -8.93 -3.86 -4.83
N TYR A 147 -9.37 -3.56 -3.64
CA TYR A 147 -9.06 -2.28 -3.00
C TYR A 147 -7.56 -2.08 -2.72
N VAL A 148 -6.75 -3.15 -2.79
CA VAL A 148 -5.31 -3.15 -2.47
C VAL A 148 -4.47 -3.69 -3.63
N LYS A 149 -4.80 -4.89 -4.15
CA LYS A 149 -3.95 -5.67 -5.04
C LYS A 149 -4.57 -5.86 -6.42
N SER A 150 -3.70 -6.00 -7.44
CA SER A 150 -4.06 -6.43 -8.79
C SER A 150 -3.37 -7.74 -9.12
N ARG A 151 -3.84 -8.42 -10.19
CA ARG A 151 -3.22 -9.65 -10.70
C ARG A 151 -2.39 -9.37 -11.96
N LYS A 152 -1.44 -8.44 -11.86
CA LYS A 152 -0.59 -8.02 -13.01
C LYS A 152 0.16 -9.19 -13.67
N HIS A 153 0.48 -10.25 -12.92
CA HIS A 153 1.12 -11.46 -13.44
C HIS A 153 0.18 -12.33 -14.29
N GLU A 154 -1.11 -12.10 -14.25
CA GLU A 154 -2.15 -12.75 -15.07
C GLU A 154 -2.87 -11.72 -15.95
N TRP A 155 -2.08 -10.89 -16.62
CA TRP A 155 -2.48 -9.67 -17.28
C TRP A 155 -3.75 -9.81 -18.12
N GLU A 156 -3.71 -10.71 -19.13
CA GLU A 156 -4.83 -10.92 -20.06
C GLU A 156 -6.02 -11.63 -19.42
N GLU A 157 -5.80 -12.46 -18.42
CA GLU A 157 -6.83 -13.33 -17.90
C GLU A 157 -7.63 -12.71 -16.73
N ALA A 158 -6.96 -11.94 -15.87
CA ALA A 158 -7.54 -11.49 -14.61
C ALA A 158 -7.17 -10.05 -14.23
N CYS A 159 -6.68 -9.22 -15.16
CA CYS A 159 -6.30 -7.84 -14.88
C CYS A 159 -6.74 -6.87 -15.95
N TYR A 160 -6.37 -7.07 -17.20
CA TYR A 160 -6.51 -6.11 -18.30
C TYR A 160 -7.74 -6.36 -19.17
N ILE A 161 -8.46 -5.29 -19.47
CA ILE A 161 -9.63 -5.27 -20.35
C ILE A 161 -9.36 -4.19 -21.42
N PRO A 162 -9.18 -4.58 -22.69
CA PRO A 162 -8.80 -3.64 -23.74
C PRO A 162 -9.90 -2.66 -24.14
N ASP A 163 -11.17 -3.03 -23.89
CA ASP A 163 -12.34 -2.22 -24.22
C ASP A 163 -13.38 -2.38 -23.10
N ALA A 164 -13.60 -1.29 -22.35
CA ALA A 164 -14.56 -1.26 -21.23
C ALA A 164 -16.01 -1.42 -21.69
N SER A 165 -16.34 -1.24 -22.97
CA SER A 165 -17.67 -1.44 -23.54
C SER A 165 -17.99 -2.91 -23.88
N ASP A 166 -16.95 -3.77 -24.01
CA ASP A 166 -17.12 -5.20 -24.22
C ASP A 166 -17.54 -5.91 -22.95
N LYS A 167 -18.85 -5.96 -22.72
CA LYS A 167 -19.45 -6.59 -21.53
C LYS A 167 -19.03 -8.04 -21.33
N HIS A 168 -18.85 -8.81 -22.42
CA HIS A 168 -18.44 -10.21 -22.32
C HIS A 168 -17.01 -10.33 -21.78
N ARG A 169 -16.09 -9.54 -22.33
CA ARG A 169 -14.69 -9.50 -21.87
C ARG A 169 -14.60 -9.01 -20.42
N VAL A 170 -15.33 -7.95 -20.08
CA VAL A 170 -15.41 -7.41 -18.71
C VAL A 170 -15.83 -8.50 -17.72
N LEU A 171 -16.94 -9.20 -17.99
CA LEU A 171 -17.43 -10.27 -17.10
C LEU A 171 -16.44 -11.43 -16.98
N LYS A 172 -15.80 -11.81 -18.09
CA LYS A 172 -14.81 -12.88 -18.08
C LYS A 172 -13.63 -12.54 -17.16
N VAL A 173 -13.02 -11.37 -17.37
CA VAL A 173 -11.85 -10.94 -16.60
C VAL A 173 -12.20 -10.73 -15.13
N LEU A 174 -13.36 -10.13 -14.85
CA LEU A 174 -13.82 -9.88 -13.49
C LEU A 174 -14.09 -11.17 -12.71
N ARG A 175 -14.75 -12.15 -13.32
CA ARG A 175 -14.98 -13.47 -12.69
C ARG A 175 -13.66 -14.17 -12.40
N ASN A 176 -12.77 -14.22 -13.38
CA ASN A 176 -11.44 -14.80 -13.19
C ASN A 176 -10.70 -14.11 -12.04
N PHE A 177 -10.76 -12.77 -11.97
CA PHE A 177 -10.13 -12.02 -10.88
C PHE A 177 -10.71 -12.42 -9.52
N ILE A 178 -12.03 -12.39 -9.36
CA ILE A 178 -12.71 -12.74 -8.11
C ILE A 178 -12.40 -14.19 -7.70
N ASP A 179 -12.52 -15.13 -8.63
CA ASP A 179 -12.28 -16.56 -8.36
C ASP A 179 -10.83 -16.81 -7.91
N ARG A 180 -9.86 -16.15 -8.57
CA ARG A 180 -8.44 -16.32 -8.27
C ARG A 180 -7.97 -15.55 -7.02
N GLN A 181 -8.64 -14.45 -6.66
CA GLN A 181 -8.39 -13.76 -5.38
C GLN A 181 -8.99 -14.55 -4.21
N GLY A 182 -10.15 -15.18 -4.38
CA GLY A 182 -10.78 -16.00 -3.35
C GLY A 182 -10.87 -15.28 -2.00
N SER A 183 -10.37 -15.92 -0.94
CA SER A 183 -10.34 -15.37 0.45
C SER A 183 -9.38 -14.18 0.63
N GLU A 184 -8.46 -13.98 -0.33
CA GLU A 184 -7.49 -12.87 -0.28
C GLU A 184 -8.04 -11.57 -0.87
N LEU A 185 -9.27 -11.56 -1.37
CA LEU A 185 -9.92 -10.38 -1.91
C LEU A 185 -10.14 -9.33 -0.81
N ASN A 186 -9.66 -8.11 -1.05
CA ASN A 186 -9.75 -7.01 -0.10
C ASN A 186 -10.89 -6.05 -0.45
N GLY A 187 -11.90 -5.99 0.41
CA GLY A 187 -12.99 -5.01 0.35
C GLY A 187 -13.94 -5.19 -0.82
N GLY A 188 -13.52 -4.86 -2.02
CA GLY A 188 -14.35 -4.90 -3.23
C GLY A 188 -13.52 -4.84 -4.50
N ILE A 189 -14.19 -4.52 -5.61
CA ILE A 189 -13.57 -4.42 -6.94
C ILE A 189 -13.38 -2.96 -7.32
N VAL A 190 -12.21 -2.64 -7.87
CA VAL A 190 -11.89 -1.38 -8.53
C VAL A 190 -11.70 -1.64 -10.01
N ILE A 191 -12.36 -0.85 -10.84
CA ILE A 191 -12.09 -0.72 -12.27
C ILE A 191 -11.43 0.63 -12.49
N ARG A 192 -10.26 0.64 -13.11
CA ARG A 192 -9.44 1.82 -13.29
C ARG A 192 -9.01 1.97 -14.74
N GLU A 193 -9.08 3.19 -15.27
CA GLU A 193 -8.57 3.48 -16.60
C GLU A 193 -7.10 3.04 -16.71
N PHE A 194 -6.79 2.27 -17.74
CA PHE A 194 -5.42 1.89 -18.03
C PHE A 194 -4.70 3.02 -18.72
N ILE A 195 -3.57 3.42 -18.17
CA ILE A 195 -2.67 4.39 -18.79
C ILE A 195 -1.33 3.70 -19.07
N GLN A 196 -0.74 4.04 -20.20
CA GLN A 196 0.59 3.53 -20.54
C GLN A 196 1.64 4.34 -19.77
N LEU A 197 2.47 3.64 -19.01
CA LEU A 197 3.59 4.23 -18.27
C LEU A 197 4.87 4.20 -19.10
N GLU A 198 5.77 5.15 -18.83
CA GLU A 198 7.13 5.14 -19.37
C GLU A 198 7.86 3.91 -18.84
N GLN A 199 8.28 3.04 -19.75
CA GLN A 199 9.02 1.83 -19.40
C GLN A 199 10.52 2.12 -19.31
N LEU A 200 11.16 1.76 -18.20
CA LEU A 200 12.61 1.84 -18.03
C LEU A 200 13.30 0.58 -18.56
N THR A 201 12.84 -0.58 -18.12
CA THR A 201 13.41 -1.89 -18.48
C THR A 201 12.38 -3.01 -18.29
N ARG A 202 12.84 -4.25 -18.37
CA ARG A 202 12.04 -5.43 -18.01
C ARG A 202 12.67 -6.15 -16.82
N HIS A 203 11.83 -6.61 -15.90
CA HIS A 203 12.26 -7.39 -14.75
C HIS A 203 12.99 -8.68 -15.24
N PRO A 204 14.21 -8.96 -14.76
CA PRO A 204 15.07 -10.01 -15.32
C PRO A 204 14.49 -11.42 -15.18
N LYS A 205 13.68 -11.68 -14.16
CA LYS A 205 13.09 -13.02 -13.92
C LYS A 205 11.70 -13.18 -14.55
N SER A 206 10.83 -12.18 -14.44
CA SER A 206 9.42 -12.29 -14.88
C SER A 206 9.15 -11.73 -16.27
N GLY A 207 10.08 -10.92 -16.83
CA GLY A 207 9.88 -10.19 -18.07
C GLY A 207 8.87 -9.06 -18.01
N MET A 208 8.30 -8.79 -16.83
CA MET A 208 7.34 -7.70 -16.60
C MET A 208 7.99 -6.33 -16.91
N PRO A 209 7.30 -5.41 -17.62
CA PRO A 209 7.81 -4.06 -17.80
C PRO A 209 7.90 -3.34 -16.46
N LEU A 210 9.04 -2.73 -16.17
CA LEU A 210 9.28 -1.88 -15.01
C LEU A 210 9.13 -0.43 -15.44
N SER A 211 8.20 0.27 -14.82
CA SER A 211 7.86 1.67 -15.11
C SER A 211 8.80 2.64 -14.42
N ASN A 212 8.89 3.87 -14.95
CA ASN A 212 9.55 4.98 -14.26
C ASN A 212 8.68 5.41 -13.07
N GLU A 213 8.90 4.79 -11.93
CA GLU A 213 8.05 4.85 -10.76
C GLU A 213 8.87 5.16 -9.51
N TYR A 214 8.35 6.02 -8.64
CA TYR A 214 8.96 6.42 -7.38
C TYR A 214 8.00 6.22 -6.24
N ARG A 215 8.54 5.87 -5.06
CA ARG A 215 7.81 5.85 -3.79
C ARG A 215 8.19 7.05 -2.94
N LEU A 216 7.19 7.80 -2.55
CA LEU A 216 7.30 8.98 -1.69
C LEU A 216 6.76 8.60 -0.31
N PHE A 217 7.54 8.81 0.75
CA PHE A 217 7.08 8.63 2.13
C PHE A 217 6.74 9.98 2.74
N PHE A 218 5.56 10.07 3.35
CA PHE A 218 5.09 11.27 4.02
C PHE A 218 4.84 11.01 5.50
N LEU A 219 5.36 11.87 6.37
CA LEU A 219 5.08 11.90 7.80
C LEU A 219 4.49 13.26 8.15
N HIS A 220 3.27 13.26 8.72
CA HIS A 220 2.51 14.48 8.99
C HIS A 220 2.48 15.42 7.77
N HIS A 221 2.20 14.84 6.58
CA HIS A 221 2.12 15.49 5.27
C HIS A 221 3.45 16.14 4.79
N LYS A 222 4.57 15.87 5.47
CA LYS A 222 5.90 16.28 5.03
C LYS A 222 6.58 15.12 4.33
N LEU A 223 7.17 15.37 3.17
CA LEU A 223 7.98 14.40 2.47
C LEU A 223 9.24 14.09 3.29
N ILE A 224 9.44 12.83 3.66
CA ILE A 224 10.60 12.37 4.43
C ILE A 224 11.56 11.48 3.63
N ALA A 225 11.06 10.85 2.55
CA ALA A 225 11.88 10.10 1.62
C ALA A 225 11.23 10.08 0.23
N CYS A 226 12.06 10.11 -0.79
CA CYS A 226 11.70 9.89 -2.19
C CYS A 226 12.69 8.88 -2.75
N THR A 227 12.21 7.73 -3.21
CA THR A 227 13.06 6.63 -3.61
C THR A 227 12.59 5.99 -4.91
N GLU A 228 13.51 5.53 -5.72
CA GLU A 228 13.24 4.73 -6.90
C GLU A 228 12.52 3.44 -6.49
N TYR A 229 11.46 3.07 -7.23
CA TYR A 229 10.60 1.95 -6.83
C TYR A 229 11.21 0.59 -7.15
N TRP A 230 11.92 0.47 -8.29
CA TRP A 230 12.45 -0.79 -8.80
C TRP A 230 13.96 -0.89 -8.63
N ASP A 231 14.41 -1.88 -7.90
CA ASP A 231 15.83 -2.14 -7.66
C ASP A 231 16.58 -2.56 -8.94
N GLU A 232 15.88 -3.18 -9.90
CA GLU A 232 16.45 -3.69 -11.15
C GLU A 232 16.45 -2.67 -12.30
N ALA A 233 15.92 -1.47 -12.07
CA ALA A 233 15.86 -0.42 -13.10
C ALA A 233 16.97 0.63 -12.92
N VAL A 234 17.36 1.24 -14.04
CA VAL A 234 18.27 2.39 -14.03
C VAL A 234 17.44 3.64 -14.34
N TYR A 235 17.38 4.53 -13.40
CA TYR A 235 16.67 5.80 -13.51
C TYR A 235 17.60 6.88 -14.08
N GLN A 236 17.15 7.60 -15.10
CA GLN A 236 17.97 8.60 -15.77
C GLN A 236 17.68 10.04 -15.29
N GLN A 237 16.46 10.29 -14.86
CA GLN A 237 15.99 11.62 -14.43
C GLN A 237 15.13 11.49 -13.18
N GLY A 238 15.33 12.40 -12.23
CA GLY A 238 14.47 12.52 -11.05
C GLY A 238 13.08 13.10 -11.39
N ILE A 239 12.25 13.20 -10.37
CA ILE A 239 10.90 13.78 -10.47
C ILE A 239 11.01 15.28 -10.71
N THR A 240 10.33 15.80 -11.73
CA THR A 240 10.38 17.21 -12.12
C THR A 240 9.38 18.10 -11.36
N ASP A 241 8.34 17.51 -10.77
CA ASP A 241 7.25 18.24 -10.08
C ASP A 241 6.90 17.60 -8.74
N LEU A 242 7.85 17.63 -7.80
CA LEU A 242 7.66 17.09 -6.46
C LEU A 242 6.71 17.94 -5.61
N ASP A 243 6.62 19.24 -5.90
CA ASP A 243 5.81 20.19 -5.15
C ASP A 243 4.31 19.91 -5.31
N SER A 244 3.85 19.54 -6.52
CA SER A 244 2.45 19.16 -6.77
C SER A 244 2.03 17.96 -5.94
N PHE A 245 2.89 16.94 -5.79
CA PHE A 245 2.60 15.76 -4.97
C PHE A 245 2.62 16.08 -3.47
N THR A 246 3.49 17.00 -3.06
CA THR A 246 3.51 17.48 -1.66
C THR A 246 2.24 18.26 -1.33
N GLU A 247 1.67 18.99 -2.28
CA GLU A 247 0.38 19.67 -2.10
C GLU A 247 -0.77 18.65 -2.02
N LEU A 248 -0.81 17.65 -2.93
CA LEU A 248 -1.79 16.56 -2.88
C LEU A 248 -1.73 15.79 -1.56
N ALA A 249 -0.54 15.57 -1.03
CA ALA A 249 -0.31 14.86 0.23
C ALA A 249 -1.09 15.48 1.41
N LYS A 250 -1.34 16.79 1.40
CA LYS A 250 -2.11 17.48 2.45
C LYS A 250 -3.57 17.02 2.54
N GLY A 251 -4.12 16.49 1.45
CA GLY A 251 -5.48 15.95 1.39
C GLY A 251 -5.61 14.49 1.86
N VAL A 252 -4.49 13.78 2.06
CA VAL A 252 -4.52 12.37 2.47
C VAL A 252 -4.79 12.27 3.97
N ALA A 253 -5.86 11.56 4.34
CA ALA A 253 -6.29 11.41 5.74
C ALA A 253 -5.50 10.30 6.46
N SER A 254 -4.18 10.45 6.51
CA SER A 254 -3.27 9.59 7.27
C SER A 254 -2.02 10.38 7.65
N PRO A 255 -1.53 10.29 8.88
CA PRO A 255 -0.29 10.97 9.29
C PRO A 255 0.99 10.30 8.77
N PHE A 256 0.94 9.00 8.44
CA PHE A 256 2.11 8.30 7.87
C PHE A 256 1.67 7.38 6.73
N PHE A 257 2.02 7.79 5.52
CA PHE A 257 1.61 7.10 4.29
C PHE A 257 2.68 7.18 3.20
N THR A 258 2.51 6.34 2.16
CA THR A 258 3.27 6.43 0.92
C THR A 258 2.38 6.92 -0.22
N MET A 259 3.01 7.55 -1.20
CA MET A 259 2.41 7.87 -2.49
C MET A 259 3.34 7.32 -3.56
N ASP A 260 2.86 6.34 -4.30
CA ASP A 260 3.57 5.80 -5.44
C ASP A 260 3.17 6.59 -6.68
N ILE A 261 4.16 7.16 -7.37
CA ILE A 261 3.95 7.96 -8.57
C ILE A 261 4.72 7.36 -9.73
N ALA A 262 4.18 7.47 -10.94
CA ALA A 262 4.86 7.00 -12.14
C ALA A 262 4.76 8.02 -13.27
N LYS A 263 5.74 8.00 -14.17
CA LYS A 263 5.74 8.79 -15.38
C LYS A 263 4.97 8.07 -16.47
N THR A 264 4.05 8.76 -17.11
CA THR A 264 3.28 8.25 -18.24
C THR A 264 4.13 8.24 -19.52
N ALA A 265 3.73 7.48 -20.53
CA ALA A 265 4.38 7.50 -21.85
C ALA A 265 4.28 8.87 -22.55
N SER A 266 3.34 9.75 -22.15
CA SER A 266 3.26 11.15 -22.63
C SER A 266 4.21 12.10 -21.90
N GLY A 267 4.89 11.62 -20.83
CA GLY A 267 5.86 12.39 -20.04
C GLY A 267 5.30 13.08 -18.81
N GLU A 268 4.01 12.94 -18.52
CA GLU A 268 3.36 13.49 -17.34
C GLU A 268 3.51 12.55 -16.13
N TRP A 269 3.52 13.10 -14.93
CA TRP A 269 3.53 12.31 -13.69
C TRP A 269 2.10 12.05 -13.19
N THR A 270 1.86 10.85 -12.69
CA THR A 270 0.55 10.44 -12.15
C THR A 270 0.71 9.64 -10.87
N VAL A 271 -0.26 9.74 -9.97
CA VAL A 271 -0.32 8.92 -8.75
C VAL A 271 -0.82 7.52 -9.11
N ILE A 272 -0.04 6.51 -8.74
CA ILE A 272 -0.42 5.10 -8.91
C ILE A 272 -1.27 4.63 -7.75
N GLU A 273 -0.79 4.85 -6.51
CA GLU A 273 -1.56 4.51 -5.32
C GLU A 273 -1.07 5.27 -4.08
N ILE A 274 -1.93 5.30 -3.06
CA ILE A 274 -1.55 5.63 -1.69
C ILE A 274 -1.40 4.32 -0.94
N GLY A 275 -0.35 4.21 -0.13
CA GLY A 275 -0.11 3.09 0.77
C GLY A 275 -0.01 3.54 2.22
N ASP A 276 -0.28 2.65 3.18
CA ASP A 276 0.05 2.95 4.58
C ASP A 276 1.57 2.89 4.79
N GLY A 277 2.15 3.94 5.34
CA GLY A 277 3.61 4.07 5.50
C GLY A 277 4.22 3.05 6.45
N GLN A 278 3.42 2.47 7.34
CA GLN A 278 3.87 1.47 8.29
C GLN A 278 4.14 0.11 7.65
N VAL A 279 3.39 -0.22 6.58
CA VAL A 279 3.48 -1.52 5.91
C VAL A 279 4.04 -1.42 4.49
N SER A 280 4.35 -0.22 4.02
CA SER A 280 5.04 -0.01 2.76
C SER A 280 6.52 -0.33 2.90
N GLY A 281 7.04 -1.24 2.06
CA GLY A 281 8.45 -1.60 2.04
C GLY A 281 9.34 -0.43 1.64
N LEU A 282 10.54 -0.39 2.19
CA LEU A 282 11.61 0.52 1.76
C LEU A 282 12.34 -0.13 0.58
N PRO A 283 12.33 0.48 -0.62
CA PRO A 283 13.21 0.04 -1.71
C PRO A 283 14.68 0.02 -1.28
N SER A 284 15.48 -0.89 -1.86
CA SER A 284 16.86 -1.12 -1.42
C SER A 284 17.78 0.11 -1.55
N HIS A 285 17.45 1.01 -2.48
CA HIS A 285 18.17 2.28 -2.72
C HIS A 285 17.81 3.39 -1.72
N THR A 286 16.85 3.16 -0.81
CA THR A 286 16.47 4.18 0.17
C THR A 286 17.61 4.43 1.14
N ASP A 287 17.97 5.72 1.36
CA ASP A 287 18.84 6.09 2.48
C ASP A 287 18.09 5.82 3.80
N MET A 288 18.29 4.59 4.29
CA MET A 288 17.62 4.10 5.49
C MET A 288 17.99 4.91 6.73
N GLU A 289 19.23 5.40 6.82
CA GLU A 289 19.64 6.21 7.96
C GLU A 289 18.93 7.57 7.94
N HIS A 290 18.83 8.20 6.77
CA HIS A 290 18.07 9.44 6.60
C HIS A 290 16.60 9.23 6.91
N PHE A 291 15.99 8.16 6.38
CA PHE A 291 14.60 7.81 6.63
C PHE A 291 14.30 7.70 8.13
N TYR A 292 15.09 6.89 8.87
CA TYR A 292 14.88 6.71 10.30
C TYR A 292 15.18 7.98 11.13
N LYS A 293 16.13 8.81 10.73
CA LYS A 293 16.33 10.13 11.34
C LYS A 293 15.15 11.07 11.14
N SER A 294 14.46 10.99 10.00
CA SER A 294 13.32 11.83 9.71
C SER A 294 12.04 11.44 10.47
N ILE A 295 12.02 10.26 11.11
CA ILE A 295 10.92 9.79 11.95
C ILE A 295 11.24 9.84 13.45
N LEU A 296 12.45 10.28 13.84
CA LEU A 296 12.81 10.55 15.25
C LEU A 296 12.11 11.80 15.76
#